data_c42d1d2a61f6f56454916ca67fc8dbd6
#
_entry.id   c42d1d2a61f6f56454916ca67fc8dbd6
#
_cell.length_a   1.000
_cell.length_b   1.000
_cell.length_c   1.000
_cell.angle_alpha   90.00
_cell.angle_beta   90.00
_cell.angle_gamma   90.00
#
_symmetry.space_group_name_H-M   'P 1'
#
loop_
_entity.id
_entity.type
_entity.pdbx_description
1 polymer ?
#
loop_
_entity_poly.entity_id
_entity_poly.type
_entity_poly.pdbx_seq_one_letter_code
_entity_poly.pdbx_strand_id
1 'polypeptide(L)'
;MSLLKRGRTFLTALVLILVLVTTSACGTATQARETNSPTALNPSTSYAQLERGNTGAGQEFGTWVVQTAKGLVKDAYVRDNDKLGVVITPKVSPKDVQPLAKSLVQGFRHNFPNQDVKVLMYAPDKKLILTADYDHQSNQVKYQ
;
A
#
# COMPACT_ATOMS: atom_id res chain seq x y z
N MET A 1 -6.42 -60.85 -14.69
CA MET A 1 -5.19 -60.21 -15.14
C MET A 1 -5.43 -58.92 -15.97
N SER A 2 -6.60 -58.30 -15.96
CA SER A 2 -6.90 -57.10 -16.78
C SER A 2 -6.79 -55.76 -16.03
N LEU A 3 -6.72 -55.79 -14.70
CA LEU A 3 -6.63 -54.57 -13.87
C LEU A 3 -5.24 -53.91 -13.88
N LEU A 4 -4.19 -54.71 -14.01
CA LEU A 4 -2.80 -54.20 -14.06
C LEU A 4 -2.45 -53.48 -15.38
N LYS A 5 -3.10 -53.83 -16.49
CA LYS A 5 -2.90 -53.15 -17.77
C LYS A 5 -3.55 -51.77 -17.83
N ARG A 6 -4.69 -51.57 -17.14
CA ARG A 6 -5.37 -50.28 -17.07
C ARG A 6 -4.60 -49.26 -16.22
N GLY A 7 -3.94 -49.71 -15.14
CA GLY A 7 -3.13 -48.84 -14.28
C GLY A 7 -1.90 -48.23 -14.97
N ARG A 8 -1.25 -49.00 -15.85
CA ARG A 8 -0.05 -48.50 -16.58
C ARG A 8 -0.35 -47.46 -17.64
N THR A 9 -1.52 -47.57 -18.28
CA THR A 9 -1.96 -46.55 -19.28
C THR A 9 -2.36 -45.23 -18.63
N PHE A 10 -2.98 -45.28 -17.45
CA PHE A 10 -3.31 -44.09 -16.71
C PHE A 10 -2.07 -43.39 -16.14
N LEU A 11 -1.08 -44.14 -15.70
CA LEU A 11 0.15 -43.61 -15.14
C LEU A 11 1.00 -42.92 -16.22
N THR A 12 1.07 -43.52 -17.42
CA THR A 12 1.77 -42.89 -18.57
C THR A 12 1.06 -41.65 -19.09
N ALA A 13 -0.27 -41.66 -19.11
CA ALA A 13 -1.05 -40.46 -19.49
C ALA A 13 -0.88 -39.32 -18.50
N LEU A 14 -0.86 -39.62 -17.18
CA LEU A 14 -0.66 -38.62 -16.15
C LEU A 14 0.74 -37.98 -16.20
N VAL A 15 1.78 -38.79 -16.44
CA VAL A 15 3.16 -38.29 -16.58
C VAL A 15 3.29 -37.41 -17.83
N LEU A 16 2.62 -37.79 -18.93
CA LEU A 16 2.66 -37.01 -20.18
C LEU A 16 1.94 -35.64 -20.03
N ILE A 17 0.85 -35.59 -19.29
CA ILE A 17 0.15 -34.34 -18.96
C ILE A 17 1.01 -33.47 -18.06
N LEU A 18 1.72 -34.05 -17.10
CA LEU A 18 2.58 -33.29 -16.19
C LEU A 18 3.78 -32.64 -16.91
N VAL A 19 4.33 -33.30 -17.94
CA VAL A 19 5.46 -32.78 -18.74
C VAL A 19 5.01 -31.63 -19.65
N LEU A 20 3.75 -31.62 -20.12
CA LEU A 20 3.24 -30.57 -21.00
C LEU A 20 2.92 -29.25 -20.28
N VAL A 21 2.76 -29.28 -18.95
CA VAL A 21 2.43 -28.06 -18.15
C VAL A 21 3.70 -27.27 -17.77
N THR A 22 4.89 -27.83 -17.91
CA THR A 22 6.15 -27.20 -17.48
C THR A 22 6.86 -26.35 -18.53
N THR A 23 6.32 -26.17 -19.74
CA THR A 23 7.00 -25.43 -20.81
C THR A 23 6.39 -24.07 -21.15
N SER A 24 5.61 -23.46 -20.26
CA SER A 24 5.05 -22.11 -20.47
C SER A 24 5.52 -21.11 -19.42
N ALA A 25 6.81 -21.06 -19.12
CA ALA A 25 7.40 -20.04 -18.26
C ALA A 25 8.64 -19.41 -18.93
N CYS A 26 8.44 -18.78 -20.08
CA CYS A 26 9.35 -17.75 -20.57
C CYS A 26 8.56 -16.45 -20.68
N GLY A 27 8.14 -15.90 -19.53
CA GLY A 27 7.86 -14.49 -19.39
C GLY A 27 9.18 -13.80 -19.09
N THR A 28 9.67 -13.00 -20.00
CA THR A 28 10.78 -12.08 -19.78
C THR A 28 10.43 -11.14 -18.62
N ALA A 29 10.81 -11.53 -17.41
CA ALA A 29 10.87 -10.60 -16.29
C ALA A 29 12.05 -9.65 -16.59
N THR A 30 11.79 -8.51 -17.17
CA THR A 30 12.67 -7.35 -17.01
C THR A 30 12.65 -7.00 -15.52
N GLN A 31 13.59 -7.56 -14.79
CA GLN A 31 13.94 -7.08 -13.47
C GLN A 31 14.48 -5.66 -13.66
N ALA A 32 13.62 -4.67 -13.41
CA ALA A 32 14.08 -3.34 -13.07
C ALA A 32 14.87 -3.50 -11.78
N ARG A 33 16.18 -3.43 -11.90
CA ARG A 33 17.14 -3.43 -10.80
C ARG A 33 16.89 -2.13 -10.03
N GLU A 34 16.13 -2.20 -8.96
CA GLU A 34 16.03 -1.10 -7.99
C GLU A 34 17.42 -0.93 -7.38
N THR A 35 18.18 0.00 -7.92
CA THR A 35 19.34 0.55 -7.25
C THR A 35 18.82 1.34 -6.06
N ASN A 36 19.00 0.80 -4.86
CA ASN A 36 18.83 1.50 -3.59
C ASN A 36 19.85 2.64 -3.51
N SER A 37 19.54 3.76 -4.13
CA SER A 37 20.15 5.04 -3.80
C SER A 37 19.18 5.79 -2.89
N PRO A 38 19.61 6.31 -1.74
CA PRO A 38 18.80 7.22 -0.94
C PRO A 38 18.74 8.58 -1.67
N THR A 39 17.98 8.61 -2.75
CA THR A 39 17.66 9.85 -3.44
C THR A 39 16.67 10.59 -2.56
N ALA A 40 17.00 11.83 -2.19
CA ALA A 40 16.08 12.75 -1.55
C ALA A 40 14.75 12.72 -2.31
N LEU A 41 13.71 12.16 -1.68
CA LEU A 41 12.41 11.94 -2.30
C LEU A 41 11.82 13.31 -2.66
N ASN A 42 11.72 13.60 -3.95
CA ASN A 42 10.90 14.70 -4.41
C ASN A 42 9.48 14.50 -3.85
N PRO A 43 8.88 15.50 -3.20
CA PRO A 43 7.55 15.38 -2.59
C PRO A 43 6.49 14.84 -3.57
N SER A 44 6.57 15.21 -4.84
CA SER A 44 5.67 14.75 -5.89
C SER A 44 5.83 13.25 -6.20
N THR A 45 7.06 12.72 -6.10
CA THR A 45 7.33 11.29 -6.34
C THR A 45 6.79 10.43 -5.23
N SER A 46 6.86 10.89 -3.97
CA SER A 46 6.34 10.15 -2.82
C SER A 46 4.82 10.00 -2.89
N TYR A 47 4.09 11.04 -3.32
CA TYR A 47 2.64 10.95 -3.50
C TYR A 47 2.26 9.97 -4.61
N ALA A 48 2.93 10.02 -5.77
CA ALA A 48 2.67 9.10 -6.87
C ALA A 48 2.89 7.63 -6.50
N GLN A 49 3.81 7.34 -5.57
CA GLN A 49 4.00 6.00 -5.02
C GLN A 49 2.87 5.56 -4.10
N LEU A 50 2.34 6.48 -3.27
CA LEU A 50 1.21 6.22 -2.38
C LEU A 50 -0.09 6.01 -3.15
N GLU A 51 -0.31 6.80 -4.20
CA GLU A 51 -1.50 6.76 -5.05
C GLU A 51 -1.80 5.36 -5.61
N ARG A 52 -0.80 4.53 -5.74
CA ARG A 52 -0.96 3.17 -6.29
C ARG A 52 -1.52 2.17 -5.31
N GLY A 53 -1.51 2.42 -4.00
CA GLY A 53 -1.98 1.52 -2.94
C GLY A 53 -1.71 0.03 -3.24
N ASN A 54 -1.28 -0.77 -2.30
CA ASN A 54 -0.88 -2.15 -2.60
C ASN A 54 -1.63 -3.22 -1.80
N THR A 55 -2.58 -2.83 -0.95
CA THR A 55 -3.38 -3.78 -0.15
C THR A 55 -4.87 -3.47 -0.22
N GLY A 56 -5.71 -4.51 -0.16
CA GLY A 56 -7.16 -4.36 -0.11
C GLY A 56 -7.62 -3.59 1.12
N ALA A 57 -7.11 -3.95 2.31
CA ALA A 57 -7.41 -3.25 3.56
C ALA A 57 -7.00 -1.78 3.52
N GLY A 58 -5.86 -1.47 2.89
CA GLY A 58 -5.41 -0.10 2.69
C GLY A 58 -6.33 0.71 1.78
N GLN A 59 -6.82 0.11 0.69
CA GLN A 59 -7.77 0.76 -0.22
C GLN A 59 -9.12 1.03 0.46
N GLU A 60 -9.63 0.08 1.23
CA GLU A 60 -10.86 0.25 2.01
C GLU A 60 -10.72 1.39 3.02
N PHE A 61 -9.59 1.41 3.74
CA PHE A 61 -9.31 2.47 4.71
C PHE A 61 -9.18 3.85 4.04
N GLY A 62 -8.46 3.95 2.92
CA GLY A 62 -8.34 5.19 2.14
C GLY A 62 -9.70 5.72 1.69
N THR A 63 -10.56 4.85 1.18
CA THR A 63 -11.94 5.19 0.79
C THR A 63 -12.75 5.68 1.99
N TRP A 64 -12.65 4.99 3.12
CA TRP A 64 -13.32 5.38 4.36
C TRP A 64 -12.86 6.78 4.85
N VAL A 65 -11.56 7.08 4.78
CA VAL A 65 -11.01 8.40 5.14
C VAL A 65 -11.65 9.50 4.30
N VAL A 66 -11.69 9.34 2.98
CA VAL A 66 -12.30 10.34 2.07
C VAL A 66 -13.77 10.57 2.39
N GLN A 67 -14.53 9.49 2.62
CA GLN A 67 -15.96 9.58 2.94
C GLN A 67 -16.22 10.22 4.30
N THR A 68 -15.42 9.86 5.31
CA THR A 68 -15.61 10.32 6.70
C THR A 68 -15.15 11.76 6.91
N ALA A 69 -14.15 12.21 6.16
CA ALA A 69 -13.57 13.55 6.29
C ALA A 69 -14.47 14.70 5.79
N LYS A 70 -15.68 14.41 5.31
CA LYS A 70 -16.73 15.41 4.97
C LYS A 70 -16.22 16.57 4.10
N GLY A 71 -15.41 16.27 3.08
CA GLY A 71 -14.89 17.26 2.15
C GLY A 71 -13.63 18.01 2.63
N LEU A 72 -13.00 17.60 3.72
CA LEU A 72 -11.68 18.08 4.13
C LEU A 72 -10.55 17.34 3.41
N VAL A 73 -10.79 16.09 3.02
CA VAL A 73 -9.85 15.24 2.29
C VAL A 73 -10.40 15.00 0.88
N LYS A 74 -9.55 15.24 -0.11
CA LYS A 74 -9.85 14.99 -1.52
C LYS A 74 -9.53 13.56 -1.92
N ASP A 75 -8.34 13.08 -1.53
CA ASP A 75 -7.84 11.75 -1.83
C ASP A 75 -7.09 11.17 -0.63
N ALA A 76 -7.12 9.85 -0.47
CA ALA A 76 -6.36 9.13 0.53
C ALA A 76 -5.91 7.76 -0.01
N TYR A 77 -4.65 7.43 0.21
CA TYR A 77 -4.00 6.22 -0.28
C TYR A 77 -3.17 5.56 0.82
N VAL A 78 -3.24 4.25 0.91
CA VAL A 78 -2.46 3.47 1.89
C VAL A 78 -1.49 2.55 1.17
N ARG A 79 -0.24 2.56 1.59
CA ARG A 79 0.80 1.66 1.11
C ARG A 79 1.40 0.88 2.27
N ASP A 80 1.65 -0.40 2.04
CA ASP A 80 2.27 -1.35 2.97
C ASP A 80 1.55 -1.45 4.34
N ASN A 81 0.31 -0.93 4.45
CA ASN A 81 -0.48 -0.81 5.67
C ASN A 81 0.18 0.05 6.78
N ASP A 82 1.28 0.72 6.49
CA ASP A 82 2.03 1.56 7.42
C ASP A 82 2.12 3.03 6.99
N LYS A 83 1.81 3.34 5.72
CA LYS A 83 1.87 4.70 5.15
C LYS A 83 0.52 5.12 4.63
N LEU A 84 0.00 6.22 5.15
CA LEU A 84 -1.22 6.88 4.69
C LEU A 84 -0.86 8.22 4.04
N GLY A 85 -1.10 8.36 2.75
CA GLY A 85 -1.02 9.63 2.03
C GLY A 85 -2.40 10.26 1.93
N VAL A 86 -2.51 11.55 2.27
CA VAL A 86 -3.77 12.28 2.26
C VAL A 86 -3.60 13.61 1.56
N VAL A 87 -4.40 13.85 0.52
CA VAL A 87 -4.51 15.16 -0.15
C VAL A 87 -5.67 15.93 0.47
N ILE A 88 -5.39 17.07 1.08
CA ILE A 88 -6.42 17.92 1.68
C ILE A 88 -7.08 18.81 0.64
N THR A 89 -8.27 19.31 0.97
CA THR A 89 -8.96 20.34 0.16
C THR A 89 -8.56 21.74 0.63
N PRO A 90 -8.81 22.79 -0.18
CA PRO A 90 -8.59 24.19 0.23
C PRO A 90 -9.41 24.63 1.45
N LYS A 91 -10.36 23.81 1.90
CA LYS A 91 -11.16 24.10 3.11
C LYS A 91 -10.37 23.92 4.41
N VAL A 92 -9.25 23.18 4.36
CA VAL A 92 -8.40 22.94 5.55
C VAL A 92 -7.48 24.14 5.72
N SER A 93 -7.63 24.87 6.83
CA SER A 93 -6.73 25.97 7.18
C SER A 93 -5.36 25.43 7.62
N PRO A 94 -4.26 26.20 7.44
CA PRO A 94 -2.93 25.76 7.88
C PRO A 94 -2.86 25.33 9.35
N LYS A 95 -3.61 26.00 10.22
CA LYS A 95 -3.71 25.66 11.67
C LYS A 95 -4.42 24.33 11.93
N ASP A 96 -5.24 23.85 11.00
CA ASP A 96 -6.04 22.65 11.15
C ASP A 96 -5.34 21.41 10.55
N VAL A 97 -4.24 21.59 9.83
CA VAL A 97 -3.48 20.48 9.21
C VAL A 97 -2.94 19.51 10.25
N GLN A 98 -2.30 20.00 11.31
CA GLN A 98 -1.73 19.16 12.36
C GLN A 98 -2.80 18.46 13.20
N PRO A 99 -3.89 19.11 13.66
CA PRO A 99 -5.02 18.44 14.31
C PRO A 99 -5.65 17.35 13.43
N LEU A 100 -5.81 17.61 12.14
CA LEU A 100 -6.32 16.62 11.18
C LEU A 100 -5.36 15.43 11.07
N ALA A 101 -4.06 15.68 10.90
CA ALA A 101 -3.03 14.63 10.87
C ALA A 101 -3.06 13.76 12.13
N LYS A 102 -3.21 14.38 13.31
CA LYS A 102 -3.34 13.66 14.60
C LYS A 102 -4.54 12.71 14.59
N SER A 103 -5.69 13.18 14.13
CA SER A 103 -6.90 12.36 14.03
C SER A 103 -6.73 11.21 13.04
N LEU A 104 -6.06 11.46 11.91
CA LEU A 104 -5.75 10.43 10.90
C LEU A 104 -4.78 9.38 11.46
N VAL A 105 -3.74 9.78 12.20
CA VAL A 105 -2.83 8.84 12.89
C VAL A 105 -3.62 7.96 13.86
N GLN A 106 -4.54 8.52 14.65
CA GLN A 106 -5.36 7.74 15.58
C GLN A 106 -6.25 6.72 14.87
N GLY A 107 -6.94 7.13 13.80
CA GLY A 107 -7.76 6.23 12.99
C GLY A 107 -6.91 5.16 12.28
N PHE A 108 -5.77 5.55 11.77
CA PHE A 108 -4.89 4.65 11.02
C PHE A 108 -4.29 3.57 11.94
N ARG A 109 -3.73 3.95 13.09
CA ARG A 109 -3.20 2.98 14.07
C ARG A 109 -4.28 2.05 14.66
N HIS A 110 -5.54 2.50 14.72
CA HIS A 110 -6.65 1.65 15.17
C HIS A 110 -6.95 0.54 14.16
N ASN A 111 -6.89 0.84 12.87
CA ASN A 111 -7.13 -0.13 11.79
C ASN A 111 -5.92 -1.00 11.50
N PHE A 112 -4.72 -0.50 11.74
CA PHE A 112 -3.44 -1.18 11.53
C PHE A 112 -2.62 -1.18 12.83
N PRO A 113 -3.02 -1.98 13.85
CA PRO A 113 -2.39 -1.96 15.17
C PRO A 113 -1.02 -2.63 15.19
N ASN A 114 -0.27 -2.39 16.27
CA ASN A 114 0.99 -3.05 16.61
C ASN A 114 2.14 -2.77 15.65
N GLN A 115 2.15 -1.61 15.02
CA GLN A 115 3.21 -1.18 14.11
C GLN A 115 3.40 0.33 14.12
N ASP A 116 4.55 0.77 13.64
CA ASP A 116 4.77 2.17 13.35
C ASP A 116 3.92 2.57 12.14
N VAL A 117 3.39 3.78 12.16
CA VAL A 117 2.62 4.30 11.05
C VAL A 117 3.04 5.73 10.70
N LYS A 118 2.96 6.04 9.43
CA LYS A 118 3.31 7.35 8.89
C LYS A 118 2.12 7.95 8.14
N VAL A 119 1.74 9.17 8.49
CA VAL A 119 0.74 9.94 7.77
C VAL A 119 1.41 11.10 7.04
N LEU A 120 1.21 11.15 5.74
CA LEU A 120 1.76 12.16 4.84
C LEU A 120 0.62 13.07 4.38
N MET A 121 0.67 14.34 4.77
CA MET A 121 -0.33 15.34 4.41
C MET A 121 0.15 16.12 3.19
N TYR A 122 -0.65 16.13 2.15
CA TYR A 122 -0.39 16.86 0.91
C TYR A 122 -1.38 17.99 0.73
N ALA A 123 -0.89 19.13 0.29
CA ALA A 123 -1.71 20.26 -0.15
C ALA A 123 -2.54 19.90 -1.40
N PRO A 124 -3.53 20.72 -1.80
CA PRO A 124 -4.33 20.48 -3.00
C PRO A 124 -3.52 20.34 -4.29
N ASP A 125 -2.33 20.94 -4.35
CA ASP A 125 -1.36 20.85 -5.45
C ASP A 125 -0.43 19.63 -5.33
N LYS A 126 -0.70 18.72 -4.40
CA LYS A 126 0.07 17.49 -4.13
C LYS A 126 1.49 17.72 -3.58
N LYS A 127 1.77 18.89 -3.03
CA LYS A 127 3.01 19.14 -2.28
C LYS A 127 2.87 18.60 -0.86
N LEU A 128 3.90 17.90 -0.38
CA LEU A 128 3.98 17.46 1.02
C LEU A 128 4.10 18.69 1.93
N ILE A 129 3.22 18.79 2.91
CA ILE A 129 3.15 19.93 3.85
C ILE A 129 3.34 19.52 5.31
N LEU A 130 3.09 18.23 5.64
CA LEU A 130 3.29 17.72 6.98
C LEU A 130 3.50 16.20 6.91
N THR A 131 4.43 15.70 7.70
CA THR A 131 4.58 14.28 8.00
C THR A 131 4.33 14.06 9.48
N ALA A 132 3.49 13.08 9.82
CA ALA A 132 3.26 12.63 11.19
C ALA A 132 3.74 11.18 11.30
N ASP A 133 4.84 10.97 12.03
CA ASP A 133 5.43 9.66 12.30
C ASP A 133 5.01 9.18 13.69
N TYR A 134 4.24 8.10 13.75
CA TYR A 134 3.86 7.44 15.00
C TYR A 134 4.78 6.25 15.26
N ASP A 135 5.43 6.26 16.40
CA ASP A 135 6.27 5.20 16.94
C ASP A 135 5.43 4.35 17.90
N HIS A 136 5.25 3.08 17.56
CA HIS A 136 4.44 2.14 18.35
C HIS A 136 5.08 1.82 19.71
N GLN A 137 6.41 1.77 19.79
CA GLN A 137 7.11 1.41 21.04
C GLN A 137 7.02 2.53 22.07
N SER A 138 7.28 3.76 21.65
CA SER A 138 7.21 4.94 22.53
C SER A 138 5.80 5.53 22.66
N ASN A 139 4.87 5.12 21.83
CA ASN A 139 3.51 5.64 21.72
C ASN A 139 3.47 7.17 21.46
N GLN A 140 4.45 7.68 20.72
CA GLN A 140 4.59 9.10 20.42
C GLN A 140 4.38 9.40 18.95
N VAL A 141 3.90 10.62 18.66
CA VAL A 141 3.81 11.15 17.31
C VAL A 141 4.80 12.29 17.15
N LYS A 142 5.65 12.21 16.13
CA LYS A 142 6.56 13.29 15.71
C LYS A 142 6.03 13.95 14.46
N TYR A 143 6.05 15.26 14.42
CA TYR A 143 5.63 16.06 13.26
C TYR A 143 6.85 16.72 12.61
N GLN A 144 6.88 16.68 11.28
CA GLN A 144 7.95 17.25 10.45
C GLN A 144 7.36 18.03 9.27
#